data_22e8166a5bfefa897ab9defe4b64b4ed
#
_entry.id   22e8166a5bfefa897ab9defe4b64b4ed
#
_cell.length_a   1.000
_cell.length_b   1.000
_cell.length_c   1.000
_cell.angle_alpha   90.00
_cell.angle_beta   90.00
_cell.angle_gamma   90.00
#
_symmetry.space_group_name_H-M   'P 1'
#
loop_
_entity.id
_entity.type
_entity.pdbx_description
1 polymer ?
#
loop_
_entity_poly.entity_id
_entity_poly.type
_entity_poly.pdbx_seq_one_letter_code
_entity_poly.pdbx_strand_id
1 'polypeptide(L)'
;MTSRNQLEVVGKAQATVMVIAQSAVTLISPEMEDLNTVLPDPPGANDRIVFISNVQTNTQCSSCPVETDFPAARLMNSIIRLYGSGAGDPIPASHLTAYSYENLRMVLEQADRTEDILVSLNAATWIIFSFAEFGAERVEATTYKRLFDERPDLVRNKKLIGLAFNAPYFLDSTDISKLTAYYALYSNTPEFYEIASRVVMQELTPSGKLPVSVPGIGYDLVYVLSPDPTQMIPLVIETPVEIDEPQAPPLAGYSQPLLYKAGDTIPIKAGVIVDHNGNPVPDGTLVRFIIDTRSTSGSVEQLEARTIDGFARVMYVIPSIGSLQLSVTADPAFISQILRLDITDTGGVVTSFEPTPIPVSSDIATPTEASPSPTPESKVIQLHKQGKVAFWDWLLANILIVGFCLGLSYFTHNHLSAKWNFLTILFSGAGGYAGYLWAALGLPGSKSPLNEVASGQILILVGIGLVCGFGSGFLFYWWKTRK
;
A
#
# COMPACT_ATOMS: atom_id res chain seq x y z
N MET A 1 -9.96 42.62 -20.21
CA MET A 1 -10.33 41.95 -21.47
C MET A 1 -9.37 40.80 -21.70
N THR A 2 -9.86 39.57 -21.65
CA THR A 2 -9.06 38.36 -21.90
C THR A 2 -8.71 38.29 -23.40
N SER A 3 -7.46 38.16 -23.77
CA SER A 3 -7.06 38.09 -25.17
C SER A 3 -7.48 36.76 -25.80
N ARG A 4 -7.72 36.75 -27.14
CA ARG A 4 -8.12 35.55 -27.90
C ARG A 4 -7.13 34.36 -27.69
N ASN A 5 -5.84 34.68 -27.55
CA ASN A 5 -4.80 33.68 -27.27
C ASN A 5 -4.93 33.02 -25.87
N GLN A 6 -5.48 33.72 -24.87
CA GLN A 6 -5.72 33.19 -23.55
C GLN A 6 -6.90 32.19 -23.54
N LEU A 7 -7.91 32.40 -24.41
CA LEU A 7 -9.04 31.48 -24.58
C LEU A 7 -8.64 30.19 -25.29
N GLU A 8 -7.70 30.22 -26.24
CA GLU A 8 -7.16 29.01 -26.89
C GLU A 8 -6.35 28.14 -25.91
N VAL A 9 -5.73 28.74 -24.91
CA VAL A 9 -4.97 28.01 -23.88
C VAL A 9 -5.92 27.28 -22.90
N VAL A 10 -7.04 27.90 -22.55
CA VAL A 10 -8.05 27.30 -21.63
C VAL A 10 -8.63 26.00 -22.20
N GLY A 11 -8.95 25.94 -23.49
CA GLY A 11 -9.45 24.71 -24.12
C GLY A 11 -8.44 23.55 -24.16
N LYS A 12 -7.15 23.87 -24.28
CA LYS A 12 -6.08 22.87 -24.25
C LYS A 12 -5.84 22.29 -22.86
N ALA A 13 -5.97 23.09 -21.82
CA ALA A 13 -5.86 22.63 -20.43
C ALA A 13 -6.97 21.62 -20.08
N GLN A 14 -8.19 21.85 -20.54
CA GLN A 14 -9.32 20.95 -20.28
C GLN A 14 -9.11 19.56 -20.92
N ALA A 15 -8.59 19.50 -22.14
CA ALA A 15 -8.26 18.23 -22.79
C ALA A 15 -7.18 17.46 -22.01
N THR A 16 -6.17 18.16 -21.49
CA THR A 16 -5.12 17.56 -20.64
C THR A 16 -5.70 17.03 -19.33
N VAL A 17 -6.58 17.78 -18.67
CA VAL A 17 -7.24 17.33 -17.43
C VAL A 17 -8.11 16.09 -17.68
N MET A 18 -8.80 16.01 -18.83
CA MET A 18 -9.57 14.82 -19.19
C MET A 18 -8.69 13.58 -19.35
N VAL A 19 -7.53 13.70 -20.02
CA VAL A 19 -6.57 12.59 -20.15
C VAL A 19 -6.03 12.17 -18.78
N ILE A 20 -5.70 13.12 -17.93
CA ILE A 20 -5.25 12.83 -16.54
C ILE A 20 -6.35 12.10 -15.77
N ALA A 21 -7.60 12.59 -15.81
CA ALA A 21 -8.73 11.98 -15.13
C ALA A 21 -8.98 10.54 -15.59
N GLN A 22 -8.89 10.29 -16.91
CA GLN A 22 -9.04 8.97 -17.49
C GLN A 22 -7.93 8.00 -17.04
N SER A 23 -6.68 8.48 -16.99
CA SER A 23 -5.53 7.67 -16.58
C SER A 23 -5.44 7.45 -15.07
N ALA A 24 -6.01 8.37 -14.28
CA ALA A 24 -5.93 8.33 -12.82
C ALA A 24 -6.96 7.38 -12.19
N VAL A 25 -8.12 7.17 -12.82
CA VAL A 25 -9.19 6.38 -12.20
C VAL A 25 -8.72 4.96 -11.89
N THR A 26 -8.88 4.57 -10.63
CA THR A 26 -8.34 3.33 -10.07
C THR A 26 -9.48 2.48 -9.49
N LEU A 27 -9.53 1.19 -9.84
CA LEU A 27 -10.37 0.21 -9.15
C LEU A 27 -9.65 -0.22 -7.86
N ILE A 28 -10.35 -0.11 -6.73
CA ILE A 28 -9.81 -0.47 -5.41
C ILE A 28 -10.28 -1.87 -5.00
N SER A 29 -11.53 -2.17 -5.28
CA SER A 29 -12.19 -3.45 -4.97
C SER A 29 -13.37 -3.64 -5.93
N PRO A 30 -13.60 -4.87 -6.42
CA PRO A 30 -12.77 -6.07 -6.30
C PRO A 30 -11.48 -5.99 -7.13
N GLU A 31 -10.76 -7.10 -7.26
CA GLU A 31 -9.69 -7.20 -8.27
C GLU A 31 -10.27 -7.09 -9.68
N MET A 32 -9.45 -6.63 -10.64
CA MET A 32 -9.91 -6.34 -12.01
C MET A 32 -10.50 -7.59 -12.71
N GLU A 33 -9.93 -8.76 -12.42
CA GLU A 33 -10.38 -10.05 -12.97
C GLU A 33 -11.78 -10.44 -12.47
N ASP A 34 -12.13 -10.05 -11.26
CA ASP A 34 -13.41 -10.37 -10.62
C ASP A 34 -14.51 -9.35 -10.94
N LEU A 35 -14.15 -8.17 -11.44
CA LEU A 35 -15.09 -7.06 -11.67
C LEU A 35 -16.25 -7.50 -12.55
N ASN A 36 -15.98 -8.19 -13.66
CA ASN A 36 -16.99 -8.64 -14.61
C ASN A 36 -17.93 -9.72 -14.01
N THR A 37 -17.50 -10.41 -12.95
CA THR A 37 -18.32 -11.40 -12.25
C THR A 37 -19.33 -10.74 -11.33
N VAL A 38 -18.93 -9.71 -10.60
CA VAL A 38 -19.80 -9.01 -9.65
C VAL A 38 -20.63 -7.90 -10.30
N LEU A 39 -20.14 -7.34 -11.41
CA LEU A 39 -20.73 -6.23 -12.14
C LEU A 39 -20.71 -6.53 -13.66
N PRO A 40 -21.49 -7.53 -14.14
CA PRO A 40 -21.43 -7.97 -15.53
C PRO A 40 -21.98 -6.95 -16.51
N ASP A 41 -22.99 -6.19 -16.11
CA ASP A 41 -23.69 -5.25 -16.97
C ASP A 41 -23.76 -3.85 -16.36
N PRO A 42 -23.67 -2.79 -17.20
CA PRO A 42 -23.90 -1.40 -16.75
C PRO A 42 -25.37 -1.17 -16.41
N PRO A 43 -25.69 -0.06 -15.71
CA PRO A 43 -27.07 0.35 -15.49
C PRO A 43 -27.81 0.57 -16.82
N GLY A 44 -28.99 -0.03 -16.98
CA GLY A 44 -29.83 0.07 -18.16
C GLY A 44 -31.08 0.93 -17.95
N ALA A 45 -31.92 1.04 -18.99
CA ALA A 45 -33.14 1.87 -19.00
C ALA A 45 -34.16 1.53 -17.88
N ASN A 46 -34.17 0.29 -17.39
CA ASN A 46 -35.05 -0.16 -16.32
C ASN A 46 -34.50 0.06 -14.92
N ASP A 47 -33.22 0.38 -14.82
CA ASP A 47 -32.57 0.56 -13.52
C ASP A 47 -32.94 1.88 -12.88
N ARG A 48 -32.98 1.89 -11.55
CA ARG A 48 -33.16 3.06 -10.72
C ARG A 48 -31.92 3.28 -9.89
N ILE A 49 -31.36 4.46 -10.02
CA ILE A 49 -30.07 4.80 -9.40
C ILE A 49 -30.28 5.89 -8.35
N VAL A 50 -29.87 5.60 -7.12
CA VAL A 50 -29.80 6.58 -6.04
C VAL A 50 -28.35 6.97 -5.82
N PHE A 51 -28.09 8.27 -5.88
CA PHE A 51 -26.78 8.85 -5.59
C PHE A 51 -26.78 9.45 -4.18
N ILE A 52 -25.76 9.15 -3.39
CA ILE A 52 -25.63 9.65 -2.02
C ILE A 52 -24.25 10.28 -1.84
N SER A 53 -24.20 11.51 -1.34
CA SER A 53 -22.94 12.18 -1.01
C SER A 53 -23.11 13.16 0.16
N ASN A 54 -21.99 13.67 0.67
CA ASN A 54 -22.04 14.90 1.48
C ASN A 54 -22.44 16.11 0.62
N VAL A 55 -22.87 17.16 1.30
CA VAL A 55 -23.09 18.49 0.71
C VAL A 55 -22.10 19.44 1.37
N GLN A 56 -21.30 20.10 0.55
CA GLN A 56 -20.33 21.08 1.01
C GLN A 56 -20.79 22.48 0.67
N THR A 57 -20.60 23.40 1.59
CA THR A 57 -20.80 24.83 1.35
C THR A 57 -19.46 25.53 1.44
N ASN A 58 -19.09 26.25 0.40
CA ASN A 58 -17.86 27.00 0.33
C ASN A 58 -18.15 28.47 0.06
N THR A 59 -17.43 29.35 0.73
CA THR A 59 -17.44 30.79 0.49
C THR A 59 -16.05 31.24 0.12
N GLN A 60 -15.85 31.67 -1.11
CA GLN A 60 -14.53 32.10 -1.61
C GLN A 60 -14.05 33.38 -0.92
N CYS A 61 -14.97 34.22 -0.42
CA CYS A 61 -14.67 35.42 0.37
C CYS A 61 -15.86 35.77 1.29
N SER A 62 -15.63 36.62 2.31
CA SER A 62 -16.64 37.00 3.28
C SER A 62 -17.89 37.71 2.71
N SER A 63 -17.82 38.26 1.49
CA SER A 63 -18.90 38.89 0.76
C SER A 63 -19.35 38.10 -0.48
N CYS A 64 -18.73 36.96 -0.75
CA CYS A 64 -19.09 36.11 -1.88
C CYS A 64 -20.36 35.29 -1.56
N PRO A 65 -21.16 34.94 -2.58
CA PRO A 65 -22.27 34.03 -2.40
C PRO A 65 -21.76 32.67 -1.92
N VAL A 66 -22.55 31.99 -1.12
CA VAL A 66 -22.27 30.62 -0.69
C VAL A 66 -22.44 29.68 -1.89
N GLU A 67 -21.37 29.04 -2.29
CA GLU A 67 -21.43 27.97 -3.30
C GLU A 67 -21.70 26.65 -2.60
N THR A 68 -22.71 25.92 -3.09
CA THR A 68 -23.00 24.57 -2.62
C THR A 68 -22.46 23.56 -3.60
N ASP A 69 -21.56 22.72 -3.13
CA ASP A 69 -21.07 21.56 -3.87
C ASP A 69 -21.81 20.31 -3.40
N PHE A 70 -22.50 19.66 -4.36
CA PHE A 70 -23.26 18.44 -4.14
C PHE A 70 -22.83 17.36 -5.13
N PRO A 71 -21.82 16.56 -4.80
CA PRO A 71 -21.23 15.54 -5.69
C PRO A 71 -22.25 14.56 -6.26
N ALA A 72 -23.21 14.09 -5.46
CA ALA A 72 -24.29 13.21 -5.93
C ALA A 72 -25.11 13.85 -7.07
N ALA A 73 -25.50 15.10 -6.94
CA ALA A 73 -26.24 15.81 -7.98
C ALA A 73 -25.36 16.09 -9.22
N ARG A 74 -24.08 16.41 -9.03
CA ARG A 74 -23.15 16.61 -10.15
C ARG A 74 -22.96 15.33 -10.96
N LEU A 75 -22.76 14.20 -10.29
CA LEU A 75 -22.64 12.89 -10.95
C LEU A 75 -23.93 12.51 -11.66
N MET A 76 -25.07 12.64 -11.01
CA MET A 76 -26.38 12.42 -11.61
C MET A 76 -26.57 13.25 -12.89
N ASN A 77 -26.28 14.55 -12.84
CA ASN A 77 -26.38 15.45 -13.99
C ASN A 77 -25.40 15.07 -15.11
N SER A 78 -24.21 14.60 -14.78
CA SER A 78 -23.25 14.09 -15.77
C SER A 78 -23.78 12.85 -16.49
N ILE A 79 -24.38 11.90 -15.75
CA ILE A 79 -25.01 10.71 -16.34
C ILE A 79 -26.22 11.11 -17.21
N ILE A 80 -27.08 12.02 -16.77
CA ILE A 80 -28.19 12.53 -17.59
C ILE A 80 -27.69 13.16 -18.88
N ARG A 81 -26.61 13.93 -18.82
CA ARG A 81 -26.00 14.59 -19.98
C ARG A 81 -25.42 13.60 -20.98
N LEU A 82 -24.78 12.52 -20.51
CA LEU A 82 -24.06 11.56 -21.38
C LEU A 82 -24.98 10.42 -21.83
N TYR A 83 -25.86 9.93 -20.95
CA TYR A 83 -26.64 8.70 -21.14
C TYR A 83 -28.16 8.92 -20.99
N GLY A 84 -28.63 10.17 -20.99
CA GLY A 84 -30.05 10.52 -20.93
C GLY A 84 -30.73 10.46 -22.30
N SER A 85 -31.83 11.21 -22.44
CA SER A 85 -32.67 11.23 -23.64
C SER A 85 -31.93 11.70 -24.90
N GLY A 86 -31.32 10.87 -25.63
CA GLY A 86 -30.50 11.16 -26.81
C GLY A 86 -29.40 10.14 -27.00
N ALA A 87 -29.14 9.33 -25.98
CA ALA A 87 -28.30 8.14 -26.08
C ALA A 87 -29.06 6.99 -26.74
N GLY A 88 -28.33 5.99 -27.25
CA GLY A 88 -28.91 4.83 -27.92
C GLY A 88 -29.76 3.95 -27.00
N ASP A 89 -29.41 3.85 -25.72
CA ASP A 89 -30.18 3.17 -24.68
C ASP A 89 -30.27 4.08 -23.44
N PRO A 90 -31.20 5.05 -23.47
CA PRO A 90 -31.23 6.14 -22.49
C PRO A 90 -31.75 5.70 -21.13
N ILE A 91 -31.06 6.14 -20.06
CA ILE A 91 -31.58 6.04 -18.70
C ILE A 91 -32.56 7.21 -18.49
N PRO A 92 -33.85 6.93 -18.13
CA PRO A 92 -34.79 8.00 -17.87
C PRO A 92 -34.35 8.87 -16.68
N ALA A 93 -34.36 10.19 -16.82
CA ALA A 93 -33.99 11.10 -15.74
C ALA A 93 -34.86 10.91 -14.47
N SER A 94 -36.12 10.44 -14.63
CA SER A 94 -37.01 10.09 -13.53
C SER A 94 -36.58 8.86 -12.71
N HIS A 95 -35.63 8.08 -13.23
CA HIS A 95 -35.05 6.93 -12.53
C HIS A 95 -33.81 7.29 -11.71
N LEU A 96 -33.37 8.53 -11.78
CA LEU A 96 -32.16 9.02 -11.11
C LEU A 96 -32.55 9.99 -10.00
N THR A 97 -32.08 9.76 -8.79
CA THR A 97 -32.32 10.62 -7.64
C THR A 97 -31.05 10.83 -6.84
N ALA A 98 -30.86 12.05 -6.29
CA ALA A 98 -29.67 12.39 -5.52
C ALA A 98 -30.07 12.87 -4.11
N TYR A 99 -29.43 12.29 -3.09
CA TYR A 99 -29.66 12.61 -1.69
C TYR A 99 -28.33 12.86 -0.97
N SER A 100 -28.42 13.64 0.12
CA SER A 100 -27.27 13.83 0.99
C SER A 100 -27.20 12.74 2.07
N TYR A 101 -26.01 12.56 2.70
CA TYR A 101 -25.91 11.73 3.92
C TYR A 101 -26.82 12.26 5.05
N GLU A 102 -27.06 13.56 5.09
CA GLU A 102 -28.04 14.15 6.04
C GLU A 102 -29.45 13.65 5.75
N ASN A 103 -29.88 13.60 4.49
CA ASN A 103 -31.18 13.01 4.12
C ASN A 103 -31.24 11.52 4.53
N LEU A 104 -30.17 10.79 4.36
CA LEU A 104 -30.08 9.38 4.78
C LEU A 104 -30.14 9.26 6.31
N ARG A 105 -29.47 10.15 7.06
CA ARG A 105 -29.56 10.21 8.52
C ARG A 105 -30.99 10.43 9.00
N MET A 106 -31.71 11.35 8.35
CA MET A 106 -33.12 11.60 8.66
C MET A 106 -34.00 10.35 8.47
N VAL A 107 -33.72 9.54 7.43
CA VAL A 107 -34.37 8.24 7.21
C VAL A 107 -34.09 7.27 8.35
N LEU A 108 -32.84 7.16 8.79
CA LEU A 108 -32.46 6.28 9.89
C LEU A 108 -33.05 6.69 11.23
N GLU A 109 -33.22 8.00 11.44
CA GLU A 109 -33.84 8.58 12.64
C GLU A 109 -35.37 8.62 12.56
N GLN A 110 -35.96 8.12 11.48
CA GLN A 110 -37.44 8.12 11.26
C GLN A 110 -38.06 9.52 11.36
N ALA A 111 -37.34 10.52 10.90
CA ALA A 111 -37.82 11.91 10.89
C ALA A 111 -39.00 12.10 9.93
N ASP A 112 -39.79 13.12 10.17
CA ASP A 112 -40.88 13.50 9.28
C ASP A 112 -40.38 13.82 7.86
N ARG A 113 -41.20 13.55 6.84
CA ARG A 113 -40.96 13.84 5.41
C ARG A 113 -39.80 13.05 4.77
N THR A 114 -39.58 11.83 5.22
CA THR A 114 -38.62 10.93 4.63
C THR A 114 -39.20 9.88 3.67
N GLU A 115 -40.52 9.94 3.44
CA GLU A 115 -41.25 8.94 2.64
C GLU A 115 -40.74 8.86 1.20
N ASP A 116 -40.51 10.00 0.54
CA ASP A 116 -40.00 10.03 -0.86
C ASP A 116 -38.59 9.44 -0.97
N ILE A 117 -37.75 9.65 0.05
CA ILE A 117 -36.39 9.09 0.11
C ILE A 117 -36.49 7.58 0.27
N LEU A 118 -37.34 7.10 1.18
CA LEU A 118 -37.57 5.67 1.40
C LEU A 118 -38.13 4.99 0.16
N VAL A 119 -39.06 5.61 -0.55
CA VAL A 119 -39.60 5.08 -1.81
C VAL A 119 -38.51 4.97 -2.84
N SER A 120 -37.65 5.98 -2.99
CA SER A 120 -36.55 5.98 -3.92
C SER A 120 -35.50 4.92 -3.54
N LEU A 121 -35.13 4.81 -2.26
CA LEU A 121 -34.18 3.80 -1.80
C LEU A 121 -34.73 2.38 -1.97
N ASN A 122 -36.02 2.14 -1.67
CA ASN A 122 -36.62 0.82 -1.86
C ASN A 122 -36.68 0.42 -3.35
N ALA A 123 -36.99 1.36 -4.23
CA ALA A 123 -37.08 1.11 -5.67
C ALA A 123 -35.72 1.03 -6.37
N ALA A 124 -34.66 1.48 -5.73
CA ALA A 124 -33.31 1.49 -6.29
C ALA A 124 -32.81 0.09 -6.61
N THR A 125 -32.20 -0.10 -7.77
CA THR A 125 -31.41 -1.26 -8.15
C THR A 125 -29.91 -0.99 -7.96
N TRP A 126 -29.53 0.30 -8.02
CA TRP A 126 -28.17 0.76 -7.81
C TRP A 126 -28.17 1.87 -6.74
N ILE A 127 -27.17 1.83 -5.86
CA ILE A 127 -26.88 2.92 -4.92
C ILE A 127 -25.41 3.30 -5.10
N ILE A 128 -25.16 4.58 -5.39
CA ILE A 128 -23.82 5.10 -5.62
C ILE A 128 -23.47 6.06 -4.48
N PHE A 129 -22.50 5.67 -3.69
CA PHE A 129 -21.97 6.47 -2.59
C PHE A 129 -20.75 7.26 -3.08
N SER A 130 -20.81 8.58 -2.95
CA SER A 130 -19.71 9.48 -3.29
C SER A 130 -19.06 10.00 -2.02
N PHE A 131 -17.75 9.77 -1.91
CA PHE A 131 -16.91 10.15 -0.77
C PHE A 131 -15.99 11.30 -1.21
N ALA A 132 -16.42 12.54 -1.05
CA ALA A 132 -15.63 13.73 -1.43
C ALA A 132 -14.79 14.24 -0.25
N GLU A 133 -15.38 14.39 0.93
CA GLU A 133 -14.70 14.65 2.19
C GLU A 133 -15.25 13.69 3.25
N PHE A 134 -14.61 12.55 3.38
CA PHE A 134 -15.07 11.50 4.27
C PHE A 134 -14.00 11.26 5.32
N GLY A 135 -14.31 11.48 6.58
CA GLY A 135 -13.43 11.23 7.72
C GLY A 135 -14.13 10.37 8.75
N ALA A 136 -13.38 9.49 9.43
CA ALA A 136 -13.94 8.48 10.36
C ALA A 136 -14.83 9.06 11.47
N GLU A 137 -14.60 10.30 11.86
CA GLU A 137 -15.36 10.99 12.92
C GLU A 137 -16.51 11.88 12.39
N ARG A 138 -16.69 11.93 11.06
CA ARG A 138 -17.76 12.74 10.46
C ARG A 138 -19.09 12.02 10.47
N VAL A 139 -20.18 12.82 10.46
CA VAL A 139 -21.56 12.33 10.42
C VAL A 139 -21.81 11.42 9.22
N GLU A 140 -21.18 11.69 8.09
CA GLU A 140 -21.28 10.93 6.85
C GLU A 140 -20.79 9.48 7.03
N ALA A 141 -19.63 9.29 7.66
CA ALA A 141 -19.07 7.96 7.92
C ALA A 141 -19.96 7.17 8.88
N THR A 142 -20.43 7.81 9.92
CA THR A 142 -21.36 7.19 10.88
C THR A 142 -22.68 6.81 10.20
N THR A 143 -23.25 7.68 9.37
CA THR A 143 -24.50 7.43 8.64
C THR A 143 -24.36 6.30 7.64
N TYR A 144 -23.24 6.23 6.91
CA TYR A 144 -22.93 5.13 6.01
C TYR A 144 -22.93 3.78 6.75
N LYS A 145 -22.21 3.66 7.86
CA LYS A 145 -22.14 2.42 8.66
C LYS A 145 -23.51 2.03 9.22
N ARG A 146 -24.23 2.99 9.81
CA ARG A 146 -25.58 2.79 10.35
C ARG A 146 -26.58 2.28 9.31
N LEU A 147 -26.46 2.71 8.05
CA LEU A 147 -27.34 2.21 6.98
C LEU A 147 -27.28 0.69 6.85
N PHE A 148 -26.07 0.14 6.86
CA PHE A 148 -25.87 -1.32 6.74
C PHE A 148 -26.28 -2.08 8.00
N ASP A 149 -26.11 -1.49 9.16
CA ASP A 149 -26.39 -2.12 10.44
C ASP A 149 -27.89 -2.02 10.81
N GLU A 150 -28.52 -0.87 10.60
CA GLU A 150 -29.89 -0.59 11.02
C GLU A 150 -30.93 -0.88 9.93
N ARG A 151 -30.58 -0.70 8.65
CA ARG A 151 -31.48 -0.84 7.50
C ARG A 151 -30.89 -1.70 6.37
N PRO A 152 -30.47 -2.93 6.64
CA PRO A 152 -29.95 -3.83 5.61
C PRO A 152 -30.97 -4.13 4.50
N ASP A 153 -32.26 -3.96 4.76
CA ASP A 153 -33.35 -4.07 3.78
C ASP A 153 -33.17 -3.08 2.59
N LEU A 154 -32.67 -1.89 2.86
CA LEU A 154 -32.49 -0.84 1.84
C LEU A 154 -31.29 -1.06 0.92
N VAL A 155 -30.35 -1.92 1.28
CA VAL A 155 -29.12 -2.18 0.53
C VAL A 155 -29.00 -3.60 -0.03
N ARG A 156 -29.78 -4.53 0.52
CA ARG A 156 -29.72 -5.95 0.09
C ARG A 156 -30.15 -6.10 -1.38
N ASN A 157 -29.44 -6.97 -2.10
CA ASN A 157 -29.69 -7.29 -3.51
C ASN A 157 -29.62 -6.09 -4.48
N LYS A 158 -28.84 -5.07 -4.13
CA LYS A 158 -28.59 -3.90 -4.97
C LYS A 158 -27.11 -3.86 -5.37
N LYS A 159 -26.82 -3.19 -6.48
CA LYS A 159 -25.44 -2.88 -6.86
C LYS A 159 -25.00 -1.63 -6.08
N LEU A 160 -24.01 -1.80 -5.23
CA LEU A 160 -23.49 -0.75 -4.34
C LEU A 160 -22.14 -0.29 -4.84
N ILE A 161 -22.06 0.93 -5.35
CA ILE A 161 -20.83 1.48 -5.90
C ILE A 161 -20.29 2.57 -4.98
N GLY A 162 -19.02 2.50 -4.63
CA GLY A 162 -18.31 3.55 -3.92
C GLY A 162 -17.43 4.35 -4.88
N LEU A 163 -17.48 5.68 -4.80
CA LEU A 163 -16.67 6.60 -5.59
C LEU A 163 -15.93 7.57 -4.66
N ALA A 164 -14.63 7.41 -4.50
CA ALA A 164 -13.80 8.34 -3.75
C ALA A 164 -13.31 9.48 -4.64
N PHE A 165 -13.91 10.66 -4.50
CA PHE A 165 -13.47 11.89 -5.19
C PHE A 165 -12.26 12.55 -4.51
N ASN A 166 -11.81 12.00 -3.40
CA ASN A 166 -10.59 12.35 -2.68
C ASN A 166 -9.78 11.06 -2.45
N ALA A 167 -8.81 11.08 -1.55
CA ALA A 167 -8.02 9.90 -1.23
C ALA A 167 -8.89 8.76 -0.64
N PRO A 168 -8.73 7.50 -1.09
CA PRO A 168 -9.66 6.40 -0.80
C PRO A 168 -9.36 5.61 0.50
N TYR A 169 -8.67 6.18 1.48
CA TYR A 169 -8.18 5.46 2.67
C TYR A 169 -9.11 5.55 3.89
N PHE A 170 -10.33 6.10 3.75
CA PHE A 170 -11.24 6.32 4.89
C PHE A 170 -12.12 5.11 5.22
N LEU A 171 -12.36 4.22 4.27
CA LEU A 171 -13.15 3.01 4.51
C LEU A 171 -12.24 1.88 5.03
N ASP A 172 -12.72 1.17 6.03
CA ASP A 172 -12.08 -0.06 6.50
C ASP A 172 -12.45 -1.27 5.61
N SER A 173 -11.83 -2.42 5.85
CA SER A 173 -12.05 -3.63 5.06
C SER A 173 -13.49 -4.11 5.11
N THR A 174 -14.16 -3.95 6.27
CA THR A 174 -15.57 -4.32 6.44
C THR A 174 -16.47 -3.43 5.60
N ASP A 175 -16.20 -2.12 5.57
CA ASP A 175 -16.97 -1.16 4.80
C ASP A 175 -16.79 -1.37 3.29
N ILE A 176 -15.55 -1.63 2.85
CA ILE A 176 -15.23 -1.91 1.44
C ILE A 176 -15.90 -3.21 0.97
N SER A 177 -15.90 -4.25 1.80
CA SER A 177 -16.49 -5.56 1.46
C SER A 177 -18.01 -5.52 1.26
N LYS A 178 -18.70 -4.48 1.75
CA LYS A 178 -20.13 -4.25 1.54
C LYS A 178 -20.44 -3.68 0.13
N LEU A 179 -19.43 -3.12 -0.54
CA LEU A 179 -19.58 -2.54 -1.86
C LEU A 179 -19.43 -3.58 -2.98
N THR A 180 -20.21 -3.45 -4.04
CA THR A 180 -20.05 -4.26 -5.27
C THR A 180 -18.77 -3.86 -6.01
N ALA A 181 -18.49 -2.55 -6.07
CA ALA A 181 -17.23 -2.02 -6.58
C ALA A 181 -16.88 -0.70 -5.91
N TYR A 182 -15.59 -0.45 -5.72
CA TYR A 182 -15.05 0.78 -5.13
C TYR A 182 -13.97 1.36 -6.01
N TYR A 183 -14.14 2.63 -6.40
CA TYR A 183 -13.22 3.34 -7.30
C TYR A 183 -12.67 4.60 -6.66
N ALA A 184 -11.42 4.93 -6.95
CA ALA A 184 -10.80 6.21 -6.61
C ALA A 184 -10.68 7.10 -7.84
N LEU A 185 -11.04 8.39 -7.68
CA LEU A 185 -11.05 9.41 -8.72
C LEU A 185 -10.07 10.54 -8.42
N TYR A 186 -9.75 10.79 -7.13
CA TYR A 186 -8.77 11.75 -6.60
C TYR A 186 -9.09 13.23 -6.82
N SER A 187 -10.18 13.60 -7.49
CA SER A 187 -10.57 14.98 -7.71
C SER A 187 -12.08 15.12 -7.93
N ASN A 188 -12.64 16.27 -7.58
CA ASN A 188 -14.04 16.63 -7.73
C ASN A 188 -14.28 17.69 -8.84
N THR A 189 -13.38 17.80 -9.82
CA THR A 189 -13.61 18.68 -10.98
C THR A 189 -14.58 18.08 -11.99
N PRO A 190 -15.17 18.88 -12.89
CA PRO A 190 -16.17 18.41 -13.85
C PRO A 190 -15.72 17.23 -14.70
N GLU A 191 -14.44 17.19 -15.09
CA GLU A 191 -13.85 16.14 -15.89
C GLU A 191 -13.85 14.80 -15.14
N PHE A 192 -13.59 14.82 -13.85
CA PHE A 192 -13.62 13.62 -13.01
C PHE A 192 -15.04 13.09 -12.79
N TYR A 193 -16.06 13.94 -12.75
CA TYR A 193 -17.46 13.48 -12.75
C TYR A 193 -17.84 12.85 -14.09
N GLU A 194 -17.33 13.37 -15.21
CA GLU A 194 -17.54 12.75 -16.52
C GLU A 194 -16.88 11.36 -16.57
N ILE A 195 -15.64 11.23 -16.14
CA ILE A 195 -14.95 9.95 -16.07
C ILE A 195 -15.66 8.99 -15.10
N ALA A 196 -16.09 9.46 -13.93
CA ALA A 196 -16.89 8.66 -12.99
C ALA A 196 -18.16 8.11 -13.65
N SER A 197 -18.86 8.94 -14.43
CA SER A 197 -20.05 8.52 -15.18
C SER A 197 -19.72 7.40 -16.16
N ARG A 198 -18.62 7.53 -16.93
CA ARG A 198 -18.17 6.52 -17.90
C ARG A 198 -17.73 5.22 -17.24
N VAL A 199 -17.13 5.29 -16.05
CA VAL A 199 -16.74 4.10 -15.25
C VAL A 199 -17.98 3.38 -14.73
N VAL A 200 -18.96 4.12 -14.16
CA VAL A 200 -20.22 3.53 -13.69
C VAL A 200 -20.99 2.88 -14.86
N MET A 201 -20.98 3.49 -16.02
CA MET A 201 -21.59 2.95 -17.23
C MET A 201 -20.71 1.92 -17.97
N GLN A 202 -19.59 1.51 -17.37
CA GLN A 202 -18.64 0.53 -17.90
C GLN A 202 -18.12 0.85 -19.32
N GLU A 203 -18.21 2.11 -19.75
CA GLU A 203 -17.62 2.58 -21.02
C GLU A 203 -16.09 2.69 -20.91
N LEU A 204 -15.58 2.90 -19.69
CA LEU A 204 -14.17 3.09 -19.42
C LEU A 204 -13.68 2.08 -18.38
N THR A 205 -12.63 1.35 -18.74
CA THR A 205 -11.93 0.45 -17.81
C THR A 205 -10.91 1.22 -16.99
N PRO A 206 -10.94 1.17 -15.65
CA PRO A 206 -9.94 1.81 -14.80
C PRO A 206 -8.53 1.26 -15.07
N SER A 207 -7.55 2.14 -15.22
CA SER A 207 -6.15 1.77 -15.48
C SER A 207 -5.17 2.38 -14.48
N GLY A 208 -5.64 3.28 -13.62
CA GLY A 208 -4.82 3.93 -12.61
C GLY A 208 -4.32 2.98 -11.52
N LYS A 209 -3.28 3.42 -10.81
CA LYS A 209 -2.72 2.74 -9.64
C LYS A 209 -2.88 3.62 -8.41
N LEU A 210 -2.97 3.01 -7.24
CA LEU A 210 -3.16 3.74 -5.99
C LEU A 210 -1.91 4.56 -5.64
N PRO A 211 -2.01 5.90 -5.52
CA PRO A 211 -0.88 6.76 -5.13
C PRO A 211 -0.75 6.91 -3.60
N VAL A 212 -1.57 6.19 -2.84
CA VAL A 212 -1.60 6.23 -1.37
C VAL A 212 -1.83 4.82 -0.83
N SER A 213 -1.36 4.55 0.39
CA SER A 213 -1.67 3.30 1.09
C SER A 213 -3.15 3.26 1.46
N VAL A 214 -3.80 2.10 1.25
CA VAL A 214 -5.20 1.85 1.57
C VAL A 214 -5.28 0.63 2.51
N PRO A 215 -5.24 0.85 3.82
CA PRO A 215 -5.22 -0.24 4.81
C PRO A 215 -6.43 -1.18 4.70
N GLY A 216 -7.58 -0.66 4.25
CA GLY A 216 -8.82 -1.43 4.11
C GLY A 216 -8.72 -2.60 3.11
N ILE A 217 -7.80 -2.55 2.16
CA ILE A 217 -7.51 -3.64 1.22
C ILE A 217 -6.10 -4.22 1.40
N GLY A 218 -5.38 -3.82 2.46
CA GLY A 218 -4.01 -4.26 2.70
C GLY A 218 -2.97 -3.68 1.72
N TYR A 219 -3.33 -2.65 0.94
CA TYR A 219 -2.41 -2.02 0.00
C TYR A 219 -1.44 -1.10 0.75
N ASP A 220 -0.15 -1.43 0.71
CA ASP A 220 0.94 -0.64 1.26
C ASP A 220 1.77 -0.04 0.12
N LEU A 221 1.68 1.28 -0.04
CA LEU A 221 2.37 2.00 -1.11
C LEU A 221 3.89 1.82 -1.06
N VAL A 222 4.47 1.79 0.15
CA VAL A 222 5.94 1.64 0.30
C VAL A 222 6.39 0.28 -0.20
N TYR A 223 5.64 -0.78 0.13
CA TYR A 223 5.91 -2.12 -0.38
C TYR A 223 5.74 -2.19 -1.90
N VAL A 224 4.64 -1.67 -2.42
CA VAL A 224 4.30 -1.77 -3.85
C VAL A 224 5.25 -0.97 -4.74
N LEU A 225 5.81 0.14 -4.24
CA LEU A 225 6.81 0.94 -4.93
C LEU A 225 8.24 0.39 -4.78
N SER A 226 8.45 -0.65 -3.97
CA SER A 226 9.75 -1.32 -3.88
C SER A 226 10.03 -2.14 -5.15
N PRO A 227 11.29 -2.42 -5.47
CA PRO A 227 11.65 -3.23 -6.62
C PRO A 227 10.93 -4.58 -6.64
N ASP A 228 10.35 -4.98 -7.76
CA ASP A 228 9.69 -6.28 -7.92
C ASP A 228 10.75 -7.40 -7.79
N PRO A 229 10.63 -8.31 -6.81
CA PRO A 229 11.61 -9.36 -6.59
C PRO A 229 11.66 -10.40 -7.72
N THR A 230 10.65 -10.45 -8.59
CA THR A 230 10.56 -11.41 -9.69
C THR A 230 11.27 -10.94 -10.97
N GLN A 231 11.63 -9.64 -11.02
CA GLN A 231 12.30 -9.07 -12.18
C GLN A 231 13.76 -9.54 -12.28
N MET A 232 14.26 -9.59 -13.50
CA MET A 232 15.69 -9.69 -13.78
C MET A 232 16.20 -8.30 -14.19
N ILE A 233 17.00 -7.67 -13.33
CA ILE A 233 17.51 -6.30 -13.57
C ILE A 233 18.48 -6.32 -14.75
N PRO A 234 18.20 -5.57 -15.84
CA PRO A 234 19.14 -5.44 -16.96
C PRO A 234 20.41 -4.72 -16.54
N LEU A 235 21.55 -5.16 -17.09
CA LEU A 235 22.86 -4.58 -16.81
C LEU A 235 23.63 -4.40 -18.10
N VAL A 236 24.09 -3.18 -18.35
CA VAL A 236 24.83 -2.82 -19.57
C VAL A 236 26.01 -1.92 -19.25
N ILE A 237 27.05 -1.97 -20.10
CA ILE A 237 28.11 -0.96 -20.14
C ILE A 237 27.73 0.05 -21.19
N GLU A 238 27.62 1.33 -20.80
CA GLU A 238 27.33 2.42 -21.72
C GLU A 238 28.60 2.70 -22.53
N THR A 239 28.54 2.48 -23.85
CA THR A 239 29.65 2.83 -24.74
C THR A 239 29.46 4.28 -25.22
N PRO A 240 30.53 5.08 -25.36
CA PRO A 240 30.43 6.48 -25.78
C PRO A 240 30.19 6.60 -27.30
N VAL A 241 29.36 5.77 -27.90
CA VAL A 241 29.01 5.89 -29.33
C VAL A 241 27.69 6.62 -29.44
N GLU A 242 27.74 7.81 -30.01
CA GLU A 242 26.59 8.51 -30.56
C GLU A 242 25.91 7.66 -31.62
N ILE A 243 24.84 6.97 -31.27
CA ILE A 243 23.91 6.40 -32.25
C ILE A 243 22.51 6.64 -31.71
N ASP A 244 21.75 7.32 -32.53
CA ASP A 244 20.36 7.77 -32.39
C ASP A 244 19.33 6.60 -32.43
N GLU A 245 19.71 5.40 -32.02
CA GLU A 245 18.78 4.27 -31.88
C GLU A 245 18.72 3.77 -30.44
N PRO A 246 17.52 3.44 -29.94
CA PRO A 246 17.38 2.82 -28.63
C PRO A 246 18.08 1.46 -28.64
N GLN A 247 19.22 1.37 -27.96
CA GLN A 247 19.94 0.10 -27.83
C GLN A 247 19.07 -0.87 -27.01
N ALA A 248 18.58 -1.91 -27.68
CA ALA A 248 18.02 -3.05 -26.99
C ALA A 248 19.08 -3.65 -26.04
N PRO A 249 18.70 -4.17 -24.86
CA PRO A 249 19.63 -4.87 -23.98
C PRO A 249 20.30 -6.00 -24.76
N PRO A 250 21.61 -6.24 -24.57
CA PRO A 250 22.33 -7.30 -25.27
C PRO A 250 21.66 -8.64 -24.97
N LEU A 251 21.33 -9.38 -26.01
CA LEU A 251 20.79 -10.74 -25.88
C LEU A 251 21.81 -11.62 -25.16
N ALA A 252 21.36 -12.48 -24.27
CA ALA A 252 22.21 -13.41 -23.54
C ALA A 252 23.07 -14.24 -24.49
N GLY A 253 24.37 -14.35 -24.19
CA GLY A 253 25.35 -15.07 -25.00
C GLY A 253 26.01 -14.26 -26.13
N TYR A 254 25.64 -12.99 -26.33
CA TYR A 254 26.36 -12.12 -27.25
C TYR A 254 27.64 -11.55 -26.62
N SER A 255 28.76 -11.65 -27.33
CA SER A 255 30.04 -11.05 -26.96
C SER A 255 30.24 -9.77 -27.77
N GLN A 256 30.43 -8.64 -27.08
CA GLN A 256 30.76 -7.36 -27.72
C GLN A 256 32.22 -6.97 -27.43
N PRO A 257 32.98 -6.48 -28.43
CA PRO A 257 34.31 -5.95 -28.19
C PRO A 257 34.24 -4.73 -27.27
N LEU A 258 35.05 -4.73 -26.22
CA LEU A 258 35.16 -3.60 -25.30
C LEU A 258 36.33 -2.71 -25.74
N LEU A 259 36.08 -1.42 -25.90
CA LEU A 259 37.10 -0.45 -26.27
C LEU A 259 38.05 -0.11 -25.11
N TYR A 260 37.69 -0.49 -23.89
CA TYR A 260 38.38 -0.15 -22.65
C TYR A 260 39.48 -1.16 -22.31
N LYS A 261 40.54 -0.67 -21.67
CA LYS A 261 41.70 -1.41 -21.19
C LYS A 261 41.84 -1.32 -19.68
N ALA A 262 42.78 -2.06 -19.11
CA ALA A 262 43.13 -1.90 -17.70
C ALA A 262 43.55 -0.45 -17.41
N GLY A 263 43.05 0.13 -16.35
CA GLY A 263 43.23 1.53 -15.97
C GLY A 263 42.11 2.49 -16.46
N ASP A 264 41.32 2.08 -17.44
CA ASP A 264 40.22 2.90 -17.94
C ASP A 264 39.00 2.86 -17.01
N THR A 265 38.19 3.91 -17.06
CA THR A 265 36.92 4.00 -16.33
C THR A 265 35.75 3.66 -17.24
N ILE A 266 34.93 2.70 -16.82
CA ILE A 266 33.74 2.27 -17.57
C ILE A 266 32.45 2.76 -16.88
N PRO A 267 31.51 3.29 -17.65
CA PRO A 267 30.16 3.59 -17.17
C PRO A 267 29.30 2.34 -17.19
N ILE A 268 28.82 1.93 -16.02
CA ILE A 268 27.93 0.79 -15.87
C ILE A 268 26.53 1.29 -15.52
N LYS A 269 25.53 0.81 -16.24
CA LYS A 269 24.12 1.14 -16.07
C LYS A 269 23.29 -0.07 -15.75
N ALA A 270 22.48 0.02 -14.71
CA ALA A 270 21.47 -0.97 -14.33
C ALA A 270 20.06 -0.40 -14.53
N GLY A 271 19.13 -1.23 -14.97
CA GLY A 271 17.70 -0.87 -15.11
C GLY A 271 17.21 -0.87 -16.58
N VAL A 272 15.93 -0.58 -16.85
CA VAL A 272 14.92 -0.03 -15.91
C VAL A 272 14.64 -1.02 -14.79
N ILE A 273 14.71 -0.59 -13.53
CA ILE A 273 14.25 -1.35 -12.37
C ILE A 273 12.79 -0.96 -12.17
N VAL A 274 11.90 -1.95 -12.09
CA VAL A 274 10.45 -1.73 -11.98
C VAL A 274 9.94 -2.10 -10.60
N ASP A 275 8.86 -1.43 -10.18
CA ASP A 275 8.10 -1.73 -8.98
C ASP A 275 7.08 -2.87 -9.21
N HIS A 276 6.32 -3.26 -8.18
CA HIS A 276 5.27 -4.28 -8.29
C HIS A 276 4.11 -3.88 -9.23
N ASN A 277 3.99 -2.62 -9.63
CA ASN A 277 3.02 -2.16 -10.63
C ASN A 277 3.58 -2.18 -12.06
N GLY A 278 4.86 -2.52 -12.24
CA GLY A 278 5.56 -2.49 -13.52
C GLY A 278 6.02 -1.08 -13.95
N ASN A 279 5.97 -0.08 -13.05
CA ASN A 279 6.48 1.25 -13.31
C ASN A 279 7.95 1.35 -12.84
N PRO A 280 8.73 2.31 -13.40
CA PRO A 280 10.05 2.59 -12.84
C PRO A 280 9.98 2.87 -11.34
N VAL A 281 10.87 2.26 -10.55
CA VAL A 281 10.96 2.52 -9.11
C VAL A 281 11.20 4.01 -8.83
N PRO A 282 10.80 4.51 -7.65
CA PRO A 282 11.02 5.90 -7.26
C PRO A 282 12.50 6.29 -7.34
N ASP A 283 12.75 7.54 -7.70
CA ASP A 283 14.09 8.13 -7.66
C ASP A 283 14.68 8.04 -6.26
N GLY A 284 15.96 7.71 -6.19
CA GLY A 284 16.64 7.51 -4.92
C GLY A 284 16.61 6.08 -4.38
N THR A 285 15.97 5.12 -5.06
CA THR A 285 16.03 3.70 -4.70
C THR A 285 17.48 3.21 -4.74
N LEU A 286 17.91 2.54 -3.67
CA LEU A 286 19.29 2.08 -3.53
C LEU A 286 19.56 0.85 -4.39
N VAL A 287 20.62 0.92 -5.17
CA VAL A 287 21.10 -0.17 -6.05
C VAL A 287 22.55 -0.49 -5.70
N ARG A 288 22.86 -1.77 -5.55
CA ARG A 288 24.19 -2.25 -5.22
C ARG A 288 24.78 -3.00 -6.41
N PHE A 289 25.88 -2.51 -6.92
CA PHE A 289 26.68 -3.14 -7.95
C PHE A 289 27.73 -4.02 -7.27
N ILE A 290 27.74 -5.30 -7.61
CA ILE A 290 28.65 -6.31 -7.06
C ILE A 290 29.64 -6.68 -8.16
N ILE A 291 30.92 -6.40 -7.91
CA ILE A 291 32.00 -6.63 -8.86
C ILE A 291 32.91 -7.70 -8.28
N ASP A 292 32.89 -8.86 -8.90
CA ASP A 292 33.69 -10.03 -8.48
C ASP A 292 34.96 -10.13 -9.32
N THR A 293 36.09 -9.84 -8.68
CA THR A 293 37.42 -9.89 -9.29
C THR A 293 38.24 -11.12 -8.85
N ARG A 294 37.55 -12.16 -8.34
CA ARG A 294 38.22 -13.37 -7.82
C ARG A 294 39.16 -14.07 -8.82
N SER A 295 38.89 -13.95 -10.12
CA SER A 295 39.76 -14.43 -11.17
C SER A 295 41.06 -13.63 -11.34
N THR A 296 41.11 -12.40 -10.80
CA THR A 296 42.22 -11.46 -11.02
C THR A 296 42.92 -11.10 -9.70
N SER A 297 42.17 -10.66 -8.68
CA SER A 297 42.71 -10.22 -7.39
C SER A 297 42.11 -10.94 -6.18
N GLY A 298 41.10 -11.78 -6.39
CA GLY A 298 40.46 -12.58 -5.33
C GLY A 298 39.51 -11.77 -4.43
N SER A 299 39.03 -10.59 -4.85
CA SER A 299 38.19 -9.73 -4.07
C SER A 299 36.79 -9.55 -4.69
N VAL A 300 35.81 -9.23 -3.83
CA VAL A 300 34.49 -8.75 -4.22
C VAL A 300 34.37 -7.31 -3.78
N GLU A 301 34.09 -6.42 -4.70
CA GLU A 301 33.87 -5.00 -4.46
C GLU A 301 32.39 -4.68 -4.61
N GLN A 302 31.89 -3.76 -3.79
CA GLN A 302 30.50 -3.31 -3.85
C GLN A 302 30.46 -1.79 -4.00
N LEU A 303 29.73 -1.33 -5.02
CA LEU A 303 29.45 0.09 -5.25
C LEU A 303 27.95 0.34 -5.09
N GLU A 304 27.59 1.49 -4.50
CA GLU A 304 26.21 1.88 -4.31
C GLU A 304 25.86 3.07 -5.19
N ALA A 305 24.69 3.02 -5.81
CA ALA A 305 24.11 4.13 -6.54
C ALA A 305 22.62 4.24 -6.26
N ARG A 306 22.04 5.38 -6.60
CA ARG A 306 20.62 5.63 -6.49
C ARG A 306 19.99 5.76 -7.87
N THR A 307 18.73 5.33 -7.98
CA THR A 307 17.99 5.40 -9.24
C THR A 307 17.61 6.84 -9.59
N ILE A 308 17.59 7.11 -10.90
CA ILE A 308 16.91 8.25 -11.54
C ILE A 308 16.16 7.66 -12.73
N ASP A 309 14.84 7.89 -12.82
CA ASP A 309 13.94 7.31 -13.83
C ASP A 309 14.06 5.77 -13.93
N GLY A 310 14.24 5.10 -12.78
CA GLY A 310 14.41 3.64 -12.70
C GLY A 310 15.80 3.12 -13.09
N PHE A 311 16.76 3.99 -13.43
CA PHE A 311 18.13 3.60 -13.78
C PHE A 311 19.12 3.98 -12.69
N ALA A 312 20.05 3.09 -12.40
CA ALA A 312 21.22 3.38 -11.57
C ALA A 312 22.50 3.34 -12.40
N ARG A 313 23.44 4.24 -12.14
CA ARG A 313 24.71 4.35 -12.86
C ARG A 313 25.88 4.45 -11.90
N VAL A 314 26.97 3.74 -12.23
CA VAL A 314 28.24 3.86 -11.53
C VAL A 314 29.39 3.97 -12.54
N MET A 315 30.47 4.61 -12.13
CA MET A 315 31.72 4.63 -12.85
C MET A 315 32.70 3.67 -12.17
N TYR A 316 33.22 2.71 -12.90
CA TYR A 316 34.15 1.72 -12.37
C TYR A 316 35.49 1.75 -13.10
N VAL A 317 36.59 1.78 -12.34
CA VAL A 317 37.94 1.72 -12.89
C VAL A 317 38.37 0.28 -13.01
N ILE A 318 38.72 -0.16 -14.20
CA ILE A 318 39.22 -1.53 -14.46
C ILE A 318 40.57 -1.70 -13.79
N PRO A 319 40.73 -2.55 -12.77
CA PRO A 319 41.96 -2.57 -11.97
C PRO A 319 43.16 -3.19 -12.68
N SER A 320 42.93 -4.21 -13.49
CA SER A 320 44.00 -5.00 -14.15
C SER A 320 43.47 -5.86 -15.29
N ILE A 321 44.34 -6.46 -16.04
CA ILE A 321 44.04 -7.49 -17.02
C ILE A 321 43.47 -8.71 -16.31
N GLY A 322 42.50 -9.38 -16.92
CA GLY A 322 41.86 -10.59 -16.40
C GLY A 322 40.36 -10.58 -16.59
N SER A 323 39.66 -11.48 -15.89
CA SER A 323 38.20 -11.60 -15.97
C SER A 323 37.55 -11.10 -14.70
N LEU A 324 36.52 -10.31 -14.83
CA LEU A 324 35.67 -9.85 -13.72
C LEU A 324 34.19 -10.05 -14.05
N GLN A 325 33.37 -10.27 -13.04
CA GLN A 325 31.95 -10.44 -13.16
C GLN A 325 31.21 -9.29 -12.44
N LEU A 326 30.21 -8.75 -13.11
CA LEU A 326 29.36 -7.71 -12.55
C LEU A 326 27.93 -8.24 -12.43
N SER A 327 27.32 -7.99 -11.29
CA SER A 327 25.91 -8.23 -11.01
C SER A 327 25.34 -7.06 -10.20
N VAL A 328 24.02 -6.99 -10.11
CA VAL A 328 23.34 -5.88 -9.42
C VAL A 328 22.22 -6.42 -8.54
N THR A 329 22.00 -5.76 -7.44
CA THR A 329 20.81 -5.99 -6.57
C THR A 329 20.16 -4.68 -6.20
N ALA A 330 18.82 -4.71 -6.11
CA ALA A 330 18.01 -3.62 -5.57
C ALA A 330 16.95 -4.26 -4.66
N ASP A 331 17.21 -4.26 -3.37
CA ASP A 331 16.37 -4.96 -2.38
C ASP A 331 14.88 -4.57 -2.51
N PRO A 332 13.95 -5.55 -2.68
CA PRO A 332 14.09 -7.00 -2.60
C PRO A 332 14.40 -7.73 -3.93
N ALA A 333 14.71 -7.03 -5.02
CA ALA A 333 15.09 -7.64 -6.30
C ALA A 333 16.59 -8.04 -6.27
N PHE A 334 16.87 -9.33 -6.24
CA PHE A 334 18.23 -9.88 -6.12
C PHE A 334 18.75 -10.51 -7.41
N ILE A 335 17.93 -10.57 -8.46
CA ILE A 335 18.29 -11.21 -9.73
C ILE A 335 18.62 -10.13 -10.76
N SER A 336 19.80 -10.20 -11.36
CA SER A 336 20.21 -9.35 -12.46
C SER A 336 20.86 -10.14 -13.58
N GLN A 337 20.98 -9.56 -14.75
CA GLN A 337 21.92 -10.03 -15.75
C GLN A 337 23.34 -10.00 -15.15
N ILE A 338 24.19 -10.94 -15.59
CA ILE A 338 25.59 -11.00 -15.20
C ILE A 338 26.42 -10.58 -16.41
N LEU A 339 27.23 -9.54 -16.25
CA LEU A 339 28.21 -9.14 -17.24
C LEU A 339 29.57 -9.72 -16.86
N ARG A 340 30.18 -10.48 -17.77
CA ARG A 340 31.55 -10.89 -17.67
C ARG A 340 32.42 -10.06 -18.60
N LEU A 341 33.44 -9.45 -18.04
CA LEU A 341 34.44 -8.64 -18.76
C LEU A 341 35.76 -9.41 -18.76
N ASP A 342 36.19 -9.79 -19.93
CA ASP A 342 37.52 -10.38 -20.14
C ASP A 342 38.43 -9.30 -20.74
N ILE A 343 39.36 -8.77 -19.94
CA ILE A 343 40.26 -7.65 -20.27
C ILE A 343 41.62 -8.18 -20.64
N THR A 344 42.12 -7.75 -21.82
CA THR A 344 43.45 -8.08 -22.33
C THR A 344 44.27 -6.82 -22.59
N ASP A 345 45.56 -6.96 -22.95
CA ASP A 345 46.45 -5.84 -23.31
C ASP A 345 45.96 -5.04 -24.53
N THR A 346 45.22 -5.70 -25.44
CA THR A 346 44.77 -5.11 -26.71
C THR A 346 43.33 -4.64 -26.70
N GLY A 347 42.60 -4.88 -25.62
CA GLY A 347 41.17 -4.53 -25.43
C GLY A 347 40.47 -5.62 -24.64
N GLY A 348 39.16 -5.46 -24.45
CA GLY A 348 38.34 -6.38 -23.70
C GLY A 348 37.17 -6.95 -24.51
N VAL A 349 36.55 -7.99 -23.98
CA VAL A 349 35.29 -8.55 -24.48
C VAL A 349 34.29 -8.58 -23.34
N VAL A 350 33.07 -8.09 -23.59
CA VAL A 350 31.96 -8.20 -22.66
C VAL A 350 31.02 -9.30 -23.13
N THR A 351 30.65 -10.20 -22.22
CA THR A 351 29.67 -11.26 -22.48
C THR A 351 28.58 -11.15 -21.43
N SER A 352 27.32 -11.04 -21.88
CA SER A 352 26.14 -11.03 -21.00
C SER A 352 25.62 -12.45 -20.80
N PHE A 353 25.30 -12.79 -19.56
CA PHE A 353 24.67 -14.05 -19.18
C PHE A 353 23.39 -13.78 -18.40
N GLU A 354 22.34 -14.53 -18.72
CA GLU A 354 21.19 -14.62 -17.85
C GLU A 354 21.50 -15.65 -16.75
N PRO A 355 21.26 -15.34 -15.47
CA PRO A 355 21.39 -16.33 -14.42
C PRO A 355 20.40 -17.46 -14.69
N THR A 356 20.89 -18.68 -14.81
CA THR A 356 20.01 -19.85 -14.89
C THR A 356 19.27 -19.94 -13.55
N PRO A 357 17.93 -19.94 -13.52
CA PRO A 357 17.20 -20.15 -12.28
C PRO A 357 17.65 -21.50 -11.70
N ILE A 358 18.15 -21.50 -10.47
CA ILE A 358 18.49 -22.74 -9.77
C ILE A 358 17.18 -23.53 -9.71
N PRO A 359 17.08 -24.73 -10.32
CA PRO A 359 15.89 -25.54 -10.20
C PRO A 359 15.72 -25.83 -8.71
N VAL A 360 14.66 -25.30 -8.12
CA VAL A 360 14.22 -25.75 -6.80
C VAL A 360 13.91 -27.21 -7.00
N SER A 361 14.75 -28.09 -6.46
CA SER A 361 14.52 -29.53 -6.45
C SER A 361 13.19 -29.79 -5.76
N SER A 362 12.14 -29.85 -6.55
CA SER A 362 10.90 -30.46 -6.12
C SER A 362 11.11 -31.96 -6.19
N ASP A 363 11.63 -32.55 -5.12
CA ASP A 363 11.46 -33.97 -4.84
C ASP A 363 9.96 -34.23 -4.60
N ILE A 364 9.20 -34.28 -5.70
CA ILE A 364 7.84 -34.80 -5.69
C ILE A 364 7.97 -36.32 -5.87
N ALA A 365 7.99 -37.02 -4.75
CA ALA A 365 7.64 -38.43 -4.73
C ALA A 365 6.22 -38.58 -5.27
N THR A 366 6.07 -39.38 -6.33
CA THR A 366 4.78 -39.76 -6.94
C THR A 366 3.82 -40.27 -5.86
N PRO A 367 2.65 -39.66 -5.67
CA PRO A 367 1.69 -40.19 -4.68
C PRO A 367 0.95 -41.39 -5.26
N THR A 368 1.04 -42.48 -4.57
CA THR A 368 0.06 -43.59 -4.63
C THR A 368 -1.31 -43.07 -4.19
N GLU A 369 -2.35 -43.41 -4.96
CA GLU A 369 -3.76 -43.10 -4.65
C GLU A 369 -4.12 -43.50 -3.21
N ALA A 370 -4.56 -42.51 -2.42
CA ALA A 370 -5.28 -42.72 -1.17
C ALA A 370 -6.27 -41.56 -0.95
N SER A 371 -7.50 -41.98 -0.77
CA SER A 371 -8.70 -41.40 -0.16
C SER A 371 -8.70 -39.89 0.24
N PRO A 372 -9.82 -39.15 0.07
CA PRO A 372 -9.89 -37.70 0.27
C PRO A 372 -9.79 -37.37 1.76
N SER A 373 -8.74 -36.67 2.11
CA SER A 373 -8.53 -36.02 3.40
C SER A 373 -8.68 -34.49 3.24
N PRO A 374 -9.09 -33.77 4.27
CA PRO A 374 -9.62 -32.42 4.17
C PRO A 374 -8.58 -31.42 3.64
N THR A 375 -9.09 -30.48 2.86
CA THR A 375 -8.40 -29.31 2.26
C THR A 375 -7.37 -28.70 3.21
N PRO A 376 -6.07 -28.61 2.84
CA PRO A 376 -5.13 -27.84 3.63
C PRO A 376 -5.43 -26.35 3.42
N GLU A 377 -5.69 -25.68 4.52
CA GLU A 377 -5.69 -24.23 4.57
C GLU A 377 -4.42 -23.67 3.88
N SER A 378 -4.64 -22.83 2.91
CA SER A 378 -3.62 -22.00 2.28
C SER A 378 -2.79 -21.36 3.40
N LYS A 379 -1.52 -21.75 3.55
CA LYS A 379 -0.56 -20.98 4.34
C LYS A 379 -0.32 -19.67 3.61
N VAL A 380 -1.17 -18.70 3.89
CA VAL A 380 -0.87 -17.30 3.67
C VAL A 380 0.47 -17.04 4.35
N ILE A 381 1.49 -16.74 3.57
CA ILE A 381 2.76 -16.22 4.07
C ILE A 381 2.38 -14.97 4.87
N GLN A 382 2.31 -15.11 6.20
CA GLN A 382 2.14 -13.95 7.06
C GLN A 382 3.39 -13.10 6.91
N LEU A 383 3.29 -12.08 6.05
CA LEU A 383 4.25 -10.99 6.03
C LEU A 383 4.43 -10.51 7.46
N HIS A 384 5.65 -10.46 7.88
CA HIS A 384 6.14 -10.00 9.16
C HIS A 384 5.43 -8.73 9.60
N LYS A 385 4.42 -8.84 10.46
CA LYS A 385 3.89 -7.71 11.21
C LYS A 385 4.95 -7.30 12.23
N GLN A 386 5.95 -6.56 11.78
CA GLN A 386 6.86 -5.88 12.69
C GLN A 386 6.05 -4.91 13.54
N GLY A 387 6.01 -5.15 14.85
CA GLY A 387 5.61 -4.17 15.84
C GLY A 387 4.18 -4.22 16.36
N LYS A 388 3.33 -5.21 16.04
CA LYS A 388 2.03 -5.36 16.71
C LYS A 388 2.08 -6.53 17.69
N VAL A 389 2.22 -6.20 18.95
CA VAL A 389 1.99 -7.15 20.07
C VAL A 389 0.50 -7.52 20.04
N ALA A 390 0.18 -8.81 20.01
CA ALA A 390 -1.20 -9.26 20.05
C ALA A 390 -1.87 -8.79 21.34
N PHE A 391 -3.17 -8.49 21.30
CA PHE A 391 -3.93 -8.04 22.48
C PHE A 391 -3.77 -9.02 23.67
N TRP A 392 -3.74 -10.30 23.42
CA TRP A 392 -3.55 -11.33 24.44
C TRP A 392 -2.17 -11.30 25.08
N ASP A 393 -1.11 -11.00 24.34
CA ASP A 393 0.24 -10.86 24.86
C ASP A 393 0.39 -9.62 25.76
N TRP A 394 -0.25 -8.52 25.36
CA TRP A 394 -0.36 -7.31 26.18
C TRP A 394 -1.13 -7.61 27.48
N LEU A 395 -2.27 -8.30 27.39
CA LEU A 395 -3.08 -8.64 28.55
C LEU A 395 -2.30 -9.55 29.53
N LEU A 396 -1.67 -10.62 29.02
CA LEU A 396 -0.88 -11.54 29.82
C LEU A 396 0.32 -10.85 30.49
N ALA A 397 1.02 -9.96 29.77
CA ALA A 397 2.11 -9.17 30.33
C ALA A 397 1.64 -8.30 31.51
N ASN A 398 0.50 -7.62 31.37
CA ASN A 398 -0.09 -6.81 32.45
C ASN A 398 -0.52 -7.65 33.65
N ILE A 399 -1.14 -8.81 33.44
CA ILE A 399 -1.52 -9.75 34.52
C ILE A 399 -0.27 -10.20 35.27
N LEU A 400 0.80 -10.53 34.56
CA LEU A 400 2.07 -10.94 35.17
C LEU A 400 2.71 -9.83 35.97
N ILE A 401 2.76 -8.59 35.49
CA ILE A 401 3.30 -7.42 36.19
C ILE A 401 2.50 -7.14 37.44
N VAL A 402 1.17 -7.08 37.35
CA VAL A 402 0.28 -6.78 38.48
C VAL A 402 0.34 -7.92 39.49
N GLY A 403 0.27 -9.17 39.08
CA GLY A 403 0.36 -10.35 39.94
C GLY A 403 1.69 -10.41 40.71
N PHE A 404 2.82 -10.11 40.03
CA PHE A 404 4.14 -10.05 40.67
C PHE A 404 4.23 -8.91 41.68
N CYS A 405 3.75 -7.71 41.33
CA CYS A 405 3.74 -6.56 42.24
C CYS A 405 2.87 -6.80 43.48
N LEU A 406 1.71 -7.45 43.36
CA LEU A 406 0.87 -7.83 44.49
C LEU A 406 1.54 -8.89 45.40
N GLY A 407 2.13 -9.92 44.79
CA GLY A 407 2.89 -10.94 45.49
C GLY A 407 4.09 -10.36 46.25
N LEU A 408 4.81 -9.44 45.57
CA LEU A 408 5.93 -8.74 46.19
C LEU A 408 5.47 -7.84 47.36
N SER A 409 4.35 -7.13 47.19
CA SER A 409 3.75 -6.30 48.26
C SER A 409 3.39 -7.12 49.46
N TYR A 410 2.77 -8.28 49.28
CA TYR A 410 2.41 -9.20 50.35
C TYR A 410 3.66 -9.72 51.11
N PHE A 411 4.67 -10.13 50.35
CA PHE A 411 5.91 -10.68 50.93
C PHE A 411 6.72 -9.61 51.68
N THR A 412 6.82 -8.40 51.14
CA THR A 412 7.64 -7.32 51.74
C THR A 412 6.94 -6.51 52.82
N HIS A 413 5.60 -6.64 52.93
CA HIS A 413 4.80 -5.89 53.92
C HIS A 413 5.27 -6.05 55.37
N ASN A 414 5.69 -7.26 55.74
CA ASN A 414 6.14 -7.59 57.10
C ASN A 414 7.64 -7.35 57.33
N HIS A 415 8.42 -7.07 56.26
CA HIS A 415 9.89 -6.97 56.34
C HIS A 415 10.44 -5.59 56.06
N LEU A 416 9.66 -4.73 55.38
CA LEU A 416 10.08 -3.38 54.99
C LEU A 416 9.09 -2.34 55.50
N SER A 417 9.59 -1.12 55.80
CA SER A 417 8.69 0.00 56.10
C SER A 417 7.85 0.35 54.86
N ALA A 418 6.66 0.90 55.07
CA ALA A 418 5.69 1.21 53.99
C ALA A 418 6.30 2.02 52.81
N LYS A 419 7.21 2.94 53.11
CA LYS A 419 7.94 3.74 52.12
C LYS A 419 8.85 2.89 51.22
N TRP A 420 9.59 1.94 51.81
CA TRP A 420 10.50 1.07 51.09
C TRP A 420 9.79 -0.03 50.33
N ASN A 421 8.68 -0.54 50.89
CA ASN A 421 7.81 -1.46 50.20
C ASN A 421 7.26 -0.83 48.91
N PHE A 422 6.71 0.40 49.01
CA PHE A 422 6.22 1.13 47.82
C PHE A 422 7.31 1.35 46.76
N LEU A 423 8.53 1.76 47.18
CA LEU A 423 9.63 2.00 46.25
C LEU A 423 10.05 0.71 45.52
N THR A 424 10.13 -0.41 46.22
CA THR A 424 10.51 -1.72 45.63
C THR A 424 9.48 -2.19 44.60
N ILE A 425 8.19 -2.01 44.91
CA ILE A 425 7.10 -2.33 43.95
C ILE A 425 7.18 -1.42 42.74
N LEU A 426 7.43 -0.13 42.95
CA LEU A 426 7.53 0.84 41.82
C LEU A 426 8.69 0.50 40.89
N PHE A 427 9.88 0.21 41.42
CA PHE A 427 11.03 -0.18 40.60
C PHE A 427 10.80 -1.51 39.86
N SER A 428 10.16 -2.47 40.52
CA SER A 428 9.86 -3.76 39.92
C SER A 428 8.82 -3.61 38.77
N GLY A 429 7.74 -2.87 39.00
CA GLY A 429 6.75 -2.58 38.00
C GLY A 429 7.30 -1.83 36.77
N ALA A 430 8.13 -0.80 37.04
CA ALA A 430 8.82 -0.04 35.99
C ALA A 430 9.78 -0.94 35.18
N GLY A 431 10.50 -1.86 35.82
CA GLY A 431 11.35 -2.84 35.16
C GLY A 431 10.54 -3.80 34.26
N GLY A 432 9.40 -4.30 34.75
CA GLY A 432 8.48 -5.14 33.96
C GLY A 432 7.97 -4.44 32.72
N TYR A 433 7.55 -3.18 32.83
CA TYR A 433 7.14 -2.37 31.67
C TYR A 433 8.30 -2.07 30.72
N ALA A 434 9.50 -1.83 31.23
CA ALA A 434 10.69 -1.66 30.38
C ALA A 434 10.99 -2.93 29.59
N GLY A 435 10.88 -4.12 30.19
CA GLY A 435 11.01 -5.41 29.50
C GLY A 435 9.94 -5.62 28.44
N TYR A 436 8.70 -5.23 28.74
CA TYR A 436 7.61 -5.25 27.77
C TYR A 436 7.87 -4.33 26.58
N LEU A 437 8.26 -3.07 26.83
CA LEU A 437 8.59 -2.11 25.79
C LEU A 437 9.79 -2.56 24.94
N TRP A 438 10.80 -3.18 25.56
CA TRP A 438 11.96 -3.75 24.87
C TRP A 438 11.52 -4.79 23.83
N ALA A 439 10.60 -5.67 24.19
CA ALA A 439 10.02 -6.66 23.29
C ALA A 439 9.12 -6.02 22.22
N ALA A 440 8.23 -5.10 22.61
CA ALA A 440 7.26 -4.45 21.74
C ALA A 440 7.92 -3.58 20.66
N LEU A 441 9.05 -2.92 20.98
CA LEU A 441 9.82 -2.10 20.03
C LEU A 441 10.84 -2.91 19.20
N GLY A 442 10.95 -4.23 19.44
CA GLY A 442 11.87 -5.09 18.69
C GLY A 442 13.34 -4.71 18.87
N LEU A 443 13.74 -4.23 20.06
CA LEU A 443 15.11 -3.81 20.33
C LEU A 443 16.11 -4.98 20.28
N PRO A 444 17.43 -4.74 20.07
CA PRO A 444 18.44 -5.79 19.92
C PRO A 444 18.39 -6.80 21.08
N GLY A 445 18.37 -8.10 20.75
CA GLY A 445 18.24 -9.20 21.72
C GLY A 445 16.80 -9.63 22.04
N SER A 446 15.78 -8.92 21.55
CA SER A 446 14.38 -9.34 21.67
C SER A 446 13.93 -10.29 20.55
N LYS A 447 14.74 -10.48 19.50
CA LYS A 447 14.47 -11.41 18.37
C LYS A 447 15.15 -12.74 18.63
N SER A 448 14.38 -13.83 18.62
CA SER A 448 14.94 -15.17 18.56
C SER A 448 15.62 -15.40 17.21
N PRO A 449 16.73 -16.14 17.12
CA PRO A 449 17.34 -16.55 15.85
C PRO A 449 16.43 -17.44 14.99
N LEU A 450 15.27 -17.86 15.49
CA LEU A 450 14.29 -18.73 14.83
C LEU A 450 13.01 -18.03 14.37
N ASN A 451 13.03 -16.74 14.11
CA ASN A 451 12.01 -15.94 13.41
C ASN A 451 10.53 -16.06 13.85
N GLU A 452 10.20 -16.75 14.89
CA GLU A 452 8.85 -16.75 15.48
C GLU A 452 8.90 -16.02 16.84
N VAL A 453 8.26 -14.86 16.91
CA VAL A 453 8.00 -14.21 18.21
C VAL A 453 6.91 -15.02 18.87
N ALA A 454 7.29 -16.13 19.52
CA ALA A 454 6.37 -16.85 20.35
C ALA A 454 5.97 -15.95 21.53
N SER A 455 4.67 -15.91 21.86
CA SER A 455 4.10 -15.19 23.03
C SER A 455 4.91 -15.38 24.32
N GLY A 456 5.64 -16.49 24.43
CA GLY A 456 6.54 -16.78 25.53
C GLY A 456 7.75 -15.84 25.66
N GLN A 457 8.26 -15.22 24.59
CA GLN A 457 9.43 -14.33 24.67
C GLN A 457 9.10 -12.99 25.34
N ILE A 458 7.91 -12.46 25.11
CA ILE A 458 7.43 -11.24 25.76
C ILE A 458 7.37 -11.47 27.27
N LEU A 459 6.82 -12.60 27.69
CA LEU A 459 6.70 -12.96 29.11
C LEU A 459 8.07 -13.16 29.77
N ILE A 460 9.04 -13.73 29.05
CA ILE A 460 10.42 -13.88 29.55
C ILE A 460 11.08 -12.51 29.74
N LEU A 461 10.98 -11.59 28.79
CA LEU A 461 11.57 -10.25 28.90
C LEU A 461 10.88 -9.41 29.97
N VAL A 462 9.58 -9.54 30.14
CA VAL A 462 8.83 -8.93 31.26
C VAL A 462 9.32 -9.51 32.60
N GLY A 463 9.49 -10.82 32.69
CA GLY A 463 10.01 -11.51 33.89
C GLY A 463 11.43 -11.04 34.25
N ILE A 464 12.33 -10.94 33.28
CA ILE A 464 13.69 -10.41 33.48
C ILE A 464 13.60 -8.96 33.94
N GLY A 465 12.78 -8.13 33.35
CA GLY A 465 12.56 -6.73 33.73
C GLY A 465 12.06 -6.59 35.17
N LEU A 466 11.12 -7.43 35.60
CA LEU A 466 10.60 -7.46 36.99
C LEU A 466 11.70 -7.79 38.00
N VAL A 467 12.51 -8.81 37.71
CA VAL A 467 13.62 -9.22 38.59
C VAL A 467 14.73 -8.15 38.66
N CYS A 468 15.11 -7.57 37.52
CA CYS A 468 16.07 -6.48 37.45
C CYS A 468 15.58 -5.23 38.21
N GLY A 469 14.29 -4.89 38.03
CA GLY A 469 13.64 -3.80 38.76
C GLY A 469 13.62 -4.05 40.26
N PHE A 470 13.28 -5.24 40.71
CA PHE A 470 13.35 -5.64 42.10
C PHE A 470 14.80 -5.51 42.68
N GLY A 471 15.78 -6.08 41.94
CA GLY A 471 17.19 -6.00 42.31
C GLY A 471 17.69 -4.56 42.47
N SER A 472 17.33 -3.67 41.56
CA SER A 472 17.70 -2.25 41.60
C SER A 472 17.06 -1.52 42.80
N GLY A 473 15.77 -1.81 43.06
CA GLY A 473 15.08 -1.28 44.26
C GLY A 473 15.71 -1.73 45.57
N PHE A 474 16.09 -3.02 45.62
CA PHE A 474 16.77 -3.57 46.81
C PHE A 474 18.18 -3.02 46.99
N LEU A 475 18.98 -2.86 45.93
CA LEU A 475 20.30 -2.24 45.98
C LEU A 475 20.20 -0.77 46.41
N PHE A 476 19.20 -0.03 45.95
CA PHE A 476 18.96 1.34 46.38
C PHE A 476 18.58 1.42 47.86
N TYR A 477 17.74 0.49 48.35
CA TYR A 477 17.44 0.34 49.78
C TYR A 477 18.71 0.10 50.61
N TRP A 478 19.51 -0.90 50.25
CA TRP A 478 20.74 -1.27 50.94
C TRP A 478 21.77 -0.13 50.96
N TRP A 479 21.95 0.57 49.86
CA TRP A 479 22.85 1.72 49.76
C TRP A 479 22.45 2.87 50.70
N LYS A 480 21.15 3.13 50.83
CA LYS A 480 20.63 4.24 51.64
C LYS A 480 20.53 3.91 53.12
N THR A 481 20.43 2.64 53.50
CA THR A 481 20.40 2.21 54.91
C THR A 481 21.80 2.05 55.50
N ARG A 482 22.86 2.06 54.67
CA ARG A 482 24.26 2.05 55.10
C ARG A 482 24.88 3.44 55.26
N LYS A 483 24.20 4.51 54.84
CA LYS A 483 24.54 5.90 55.11
C LYS A 483 23.71 6.41 56.29
#